data_0c3ef7c1d1c019ddd299dfa39a649a76
#
_entry.id   0c3ef7c1d1c019ddd299dfa39a649a76
#
_cell.length_a   1.000
_cell.length_b   1.000
_cell.length_c   1.000
_cell.angle_alpha   90.00
_cell.angle_beta   90.00
_cell.angle_gamma   90.00
#
_symmetry.space_group_name_H-M   'P 1'
#
loop_
_entity.id
_entity.type
_entity.pdbx_description
1 polymer ?
#
loop_
_entity_poly.entity_id
_entity_poly.type
_entity_poly.pdbx_seq_one_letter_code
_entity_poly.pdbx_strand_id
1 'polypeptide(L)'
;MKIQTILITLLLFAATMTGFAQKSTFGNQTKQTGAVQKKALKYKVTFIELGSVRCIPCQKMQTVMKVIDKKYGNQVKVIFHDVWTAKGKPFGNQYHITAIPTQVFLDESGKEFFRHEGYFPEEELVKVLNQKGVN
;
A
#
# COMPACT_ATOMS: atom_id res chain seq x y z
N MET A 1 13.05 59.98 -25.56
CA MET A 1 12.16 61.01 -26.26
C MET A 1 10.74 60.45 -26.21
N LYS A 2 9.97 61.20 -25.58
CA LYS A 2 8.55 61.62 -25.44
C LYS A 2 7.73 60.65 -24.57
N ILE A 3 7.54 60.93 -23.37
CA ILE A 3 6.67 61.77 -22.54
C ILE A 3 5.42 62.24 -23.31
N GLN A 4 4.26 61.71 -22.86
CA GLN A 4 3.01 62.47 -22.81
C GLN A 4 1.98 61.69 -21.97
N THR A 5 1.88 62.05 -20.79
CA THR A 5 0.85 62.70 -19.96
C THR A 5 -0.48 62.92 -20.69
N ILE A 6 -1.56 62.33 -20.24
CA ILE A 6 -2.88 62.98 -20.20
C ILE A 6 -3.62 62.54 -18.95
N LEU A 7 -3.92 63.53 -18.17
CA LEU A 7 -4.71 63.61 -16.96
C LEU A 7 -6.23 63.54 -17.26
N ILE A 8 -6.98 63.14 -16.23
CA ILE A 8 -8.32 63.59 -15.81
C ILE A 8 -9.52 63.03 -16.57
N THR A 9 -10.34 62.25 -15.88
CA THR A 9 -11.62 62.78 -15.44
C THR A 9 -12.21 61.95 -14.31
N LEU A 10 -12.41 62.61 -13.23
CA LEU A 10 -13.21 62.32 -12.05
C LEU A 10 -14.70 62.32 -12.45
N LEU A 11 -15.44 61.28 -12.15
CA LEU A 11 -16.89 61.35 -12.08
C LEU A 11 -17.41 60.41 -10.97
N LEU A 12 -17.78 61.08 -9.90
CA LEU A 12 -18.60 60.54 -8.82
C LEU A 12 -19.92 60.03 -9.38
N PHE A 13 -20.22 58.77 -9.10
CA PHE A 13 -21.61 58.32 -9.10
C PHE A 13 -21.87 57.55 -7.80
N ALA A 14 -22.43 58.30 -6.85
CA ALA A 14 -23.04 57.73 -5.68
C ALA A 14 -24.41 57.19 -6.12
N ALA A 15 -24.56 55.88 -6.03
CA ALA A 15 -25.88 55.24 -6.07
C ALA A 15 -25.99 54.30 -4.90
N THR A 16 -26.69 54.70 -3.91
CA THR A 16 -27.26 53.92 -2.82
C THR A 16 -28.17 52.84 -3.35
N MET A 17 -27.86 51.57 -3.14
CA MET A 17 -28.85 50.49 -3.24
C MET A 17 -28.79 49.62 -2.00
N THR A 18 -29.81 49.85 -1.20
CA THR A 18 -30.42 49.08 -0.15
C THR A 18 -30.28 47.58 -0.31
N GLY A 19 -30.04 46.97 0.83
CA GLY A 19 -29.98 45.57 1.15
C GLY A 19 -30.87 44.55 0.41
N PHE A 20 -30.26 43.45 0.16
CA PHE A 20 -30.95 42.17 0.11
C PHE A 20 -30.10 41.16 0.87
N ALA A 21 -30.44 40.97 2.15
CA ALA A 21 -29.92 39.88 2.93
C ALA A 21 -30.58 38.57 2.44
N GLN A 22 -29.99 37.93 1.44
CA GLN A 22 -30.32 36.55 1.13
C GLN A 22 -29.56 35.64 2.10
N LYS A 23 -30.25 35.30 3.17
CA LYS A 23 -29.89 34.25 4.09
C LYS A 23 -30.03 32.91 3.34
N SER A 24 -29.03 32.53 2.60
CA SER A 24 -28.91 31.19 2.03
C SER A 24 -28.60 30.24 3.18
N THR A 25 -29.65 29.66 3.71
CA THR A 25 -29.54 28.49 4.59
C THR A 25 -29.08 27.32 3.72
N PHE A 26 -27.80 27.21 3.50
CA PHE A 26 -27.21 25.98 2.99
C PHE A 26 -27.29 24.96 4.13
N GLY A 27 -28.33 24.15 4.05
CA GLY A 27 -28.42 22.95 4.86
C GLY A 27 -27.18 22.11 4.64
N ASN A 28 -26.35 22.08 5.67
CA ASN A 28 -25.21 21.20 5.76
C ASN A 28 -25.73 19.76 5.89
N GLN A 29 -26.06 19.14 4.75
CA GLN A 29 -26.24 17.71 4.71
C GLN A 29 -24.84 17.09 4.87
N THR A 30 -24.46 16.91 6.11
CA THR A 30 -23.38 16.01 6.48
C THR A 30 -23.78 14.61 6.02
N LYS A 31 -23.42 14.30 4.79
CA LYS A 31 -23.44 12.94 4.28
C LYS A 31 -22.39 12.18 5.09
N GLN A 32 -22.81 11.64 6.22
CA GLN A 32 -22.06 10.64 6.95
C GLN A 32 -21.95 9.42 6.04
N THR A 33 -21.00 9.47 5.14
CA THR A 33 -20.45 8.26 4.54
C THR A 33 -19.81 7.52 5.70
N GLY A 34 -20.52 6.52 6.20
CA GLY A 34 -19.98 5.56 7.15
C GLY A 34 -18.75 4.91 6.51
N ALA A 35 -17.61 5.56 6.68
CA ALA A 35 -16.32 4.93 6.46
C ALA A 35 -16.26 3.82 7.49
N VAL A 36 -16.63 2.60 7.06
CA VAL A 36 -16.20 1.40 7.76
C VAL A 36 -14.68 1.50 7.79
N GLN A 37 -14.15 2.00 8.89
CA GLN A 37 -12.73 1.93 9.19
C GLN A 37 -12.41 0.43 9.25
N LYS A 38 -12.05 -0.13 8.09
CA LYS A 38 -11.39 -1.42 8.04
C LYS A 38 -10.11 -1.23 8.85
N LYS A 39 -10.18 -1.61 10.14
CA LYS A 39 -9.03 -1.62 11.04
C LYS A 39 -7.90 -2.28 10.26
N ALA A 40 -6.93 -1.51 9.85
CA ALA A 40 -5.78 -2.04 9.12
C ALA A 40 -5.17 -3.10 10.01
N LEU A 41 -5.29 -4.37 9.61
CA LEU A 41 -4.65 -5.47 10.31
C LEU A 41 -3.15 -5.20 10.19
N LYS A 42 -2.53 -4.80 11.28
CA LYS A 42 -1.09 -4.63 11.33
C LYS A 42 -0.49 -6.01 11.50
N TYR A 43 -0.01 -6.58 10.39
CA TYR A 43 0.67 -7.87 10.42
C TYR A 43 2.02 -7.76 11.14
N LYS A 44 2.35 -8.76 11.95
CA LYS A 44 3.67 -8.88 12.58
C LYS A 44 4.76 -9.17 11.56
N VAL A 45 4.41 -9.95 10.52
CA VAL A 45 5.33 -10.34 9.45
C VAL A 45 4.62 -10.24 8.11
N THR A 46 5.33 -9.77 7.09
CA THR A 46 4.96 -9.98 5.69
C THR A 46 5.89 -11.03 5.10
N PHE A 47 5.34 -12.17 4.72
CA PHE A 47 6.03 -13.27 4.04
C PHE A 47 5.80 -13.13 2.54
N ILE A 48 6.86 -12.87 1.79
CA ILE A 48 6.84 -12.69 0.34
C ILE A 48 7.57 -13.87 -0.30
N GLU A 49 6.89 -14.57 -1.19
CA GLU A 49 7.43 -15.63 -2.04
C GLU A 49 7.64 -15.09 -3.45
N LEU A 50 8.85 -15.13 -3.93
CA LEU A 50 9.24 -14.79 -5.29
C LEU A 50 9.57 -16.10 -6.04
N GLY A 51 8.68 -16.51 -6.90
CA GLY A 51 8.79 -17.81 -7.57
C GLY A 51 8.09 -17.82 -8.92
N SER A 52 7.72 -19.00 -9.41
CA SER A 52 6.86 -19.17 -10.58
C SER A 52 5.99 -20.41 -10.43
N VAL A 53 4.76 -20.32 -10.94
CA VAL A 53 3.85 -21.48 -10.98
C VAL A 53 4.37 -22.61 -11.87
N ARG A 54 5.37 -22.36 -12.71
CA ARG A 54 6.01 -23.34 -13.59
C ARG A 54 7.30 -23.94 -13.03
N CYS A 55 7.75 -23.49 -11.85
CA CYS A 55 8.95 -23.95 -11.18
C CYS A 55 8.58 -25.03 -10.15
N ILE A 56 9.13 -26.23 -10.26
CA ILE A 56 8.77 -27.38 -9.39
C ILE A 56 8.98 -27.08 -7.90
N PRO A 57 10.15 -26.60 -7.42
CA PRO A 57 10.30 -26.27 -6.02
C PRO A 57 9.41 -25.12 -5.56
N CYS A 58 9.07 -24.15 -6.45
CA CYS A 58 8.12 -23.10 -6.14
C CYS A 58 6.69 -23.65 -5.93
N GLN A 59 6.29 -24.66 -6.70
CA GLN A 59 4.99 -25.32 -6.51
C GLN A 59 4.89 -25.98 -5.13
N LYS A 60 5.97 -26.57 -4.62
CA LYS A 60 6.02 -27.08 -3.25
C LYS A 60 5.84 -25.95 -2.23
N MET A 61 6.44 -24.79 -2.47
CA MET A 61 6.26 -23.60 -1.62
C MET A 61 4.80 -23.11 -1.59
N GLN A 62 4.03 -23.24 -2.68
CA GLN A 62 2.60 -22.89 -2.68
C GLN A 62 1.80 -23.66 -1.62
N THR A 63 2.17 -24.92 -1.37
CA THR A 63 1.55 -25.71 -0.29
C THR A 63 1.90 -25.15 1.09
N VAL A 64 3.18 -24.83 1.32
CA VAL A 64 3.64 -24.21 2.57
C VAL A 64 2.94 -22.88 2.80
N MET A 65 2.89 -22.01 1.76
CA MET A 65 2.21 -20.72 1.83
C MET A 65 0.74 -20.83 2.25
N LYS A 66 0.01 -21.79 1.68
CA LYS A 66 -1.40 -22.05 2.03
C LYS A 66 -1.55 -22.45 3.49
N VAL A 67 -0.64 -23.27 4.02
CA VAL A 67 -0.64 -23.68 5.41
C VAL A 67 -0.35 -22.48 6.32
N ILE A 68 0.65 -21.67 6.01
CA ILE A 68 1.00 -20.48 6.77
C ILE A 68 -0.15 -19.47 6.76
N ASP A 69 -0.76 -19.20 5.60
CA ASP A 69 -1.91 -18.31 5.49
C ASP A 69 -3.09 -18.79 6.31
N LYS A 70 -3.39 -20.08 6.26
CA LYS A 70 -4.49 -20.68 7.05
C LYS A 70 -4.23 -20.62 8.56
N LYS A 71 -3.00 -20.92 9.01
CA LYS A 71 -2.67 -20.99 10.45
C LYS A 71 -2.42 -19.60 11.06
N TYR A 72 -1.76 -18.72 10.32
CA TYR A 72 -1.22 -17.46 10.85
C TYR A 72 -1.70 -16.21 10.08
N GLY A 73 -2.68 -16.31 9.19
CA GLY A 73 -3.13 -15.23 8.30
C GLY A 73 -3.70 -14.00 9.02
N ASN A 74 -3.96 -14.08 10.34
CA ASN A 74 -4.29 -12.92 11.18
C ASN A 74 -3.04 -12.16 11.68
N GLN A 75 -1.85 -12.77 11.62
CA GLN A 75 -0.58 -12.22 12.09
C GLN A 75 0.46 -12.11 10.96
N VAL A 76 0.33 -12.92 9.90
CA VAL A 76 1.25 -12.99 8.78
C VAL A 76 0.52 -12.64 7.49
N LYS A 77 1.03 -11.65 6.76
CA LYS A 77 0.58 -11.35 5.40
C LYS A 77 1.38 -12.19 4.41
N VAL A 78 0.73 -13.11 3.70
CA VAL A 78 1.38 -13.96 2.69
C VAL A 78 1.19 -13.35 1.31
N ILE A 79 2.28 -13.18 0.55
CA ILE A 79 2.28 -12.59 -0.80
C ILE A 79 3.07 -13.48 -1.74
N PHE A 80 2.53 -13.75 -2.93
CA PHE A 80 3.22 -14.44 -4.01
C PHE A 80 3.43 -13.52 -5.22
N HIS A 81 4.63 -13.51 -5.77
CA HIS A 81 4.94 -12.88 -7.04
C HIS A 81 5.48 -13.92 -8.03
N ASP A 82 4.74 -14.17 -9.12
CA ASP A 82 5.27 -14.96 -10.24
C ASP A 82 6.21 -14.10 -11.07
N VAL A 83 7.51 -14.20 -10.77
CA VAL A 83 8.56 -13.36 -11.39
C VAL A 83 8.87 -13.72 -12.84
N TRP A 84 8.27 -14.78 -13.37
CA TRP A 84 8.34 -15.13 -14.79
C TRP A 84 7.22 -14.49 -15.61
N THR A 85 6.35 -13.73 -14.99
CA THR A 85 5.32 -12.94 -15.66
C THR A 85 5.74 -11.47 -15.79
N ALA A 86 5.18 -10.75 -16.77
CA ALA A 86 5.41 -9.31 -16.92
C ALA A 86 5.03 -8.53 -15.65
N LYS A 87 3.96 -8.95 -14.94
CA LYS A 87 3.48 -8.34 -13.70
C LYS A 87 4.41 -8.60 -12.51
N GLY A 88 4.96 -9.81 -12.42
CA GLY A 88 5.79 -10.22 -11.27
C GLY A 88 7.27 -9.89 -11.42
N LYS A 89 7.79 -9.81 -12.66
CA LYS A 89 9.21 -9.53 -12.93
C LYS A 89 9.79 -8.31 -12.19
N PRO A 90 9.09 -7.17 -12.08
CA PRO A 90 9.61 -6.02 -11.33
C PRO A 90 9.92 -6.31 -9.87
N PHE A 91 9.17 -7.22 -9.23
CA PHE A 91 9.42 -7.61 -7.83
C PHE A 91 10.71 -8.43 -7.69
N GLY A 92 11.05 -9.27 -8.67
CA GLY A 92 12.35 -9.94 -8.70
C GLY A 92 13.52 -8.96 -8.65
N ASN A 93 13.44 -7.88 -9.42
CA ASN A 93 14.43 -6.80 -9.40
C ASN A 93 14.40 -6.03 -8.09
N GLN A 94 13.21 -5.68 -7.59
CA GLN A 94 13.02 -4.93 -6.34
C GLN A 94 13.65 -5.64 -5.14
N TYR A 95 13.48 -6.97 -5.06
CA TYR A 95 14.02 -7.78 -3.97
C TYR A 95 15.40 -8.38 -4.29
N HIS A 96 16.01 -8.01 -5.42
CA HIS A 96 17.35 -8.44 -5.86
C HIS A 96 17.55 -9.96 -5.78
N ILE A 97 16.54 -10.73 -6.24
CA ILE A 97 16.65 -12.19 -6.20
C ILE A 97 17.60 -12.70 -7.29
N THR A 98 18.36 -13.75 -6.95
CA THR A 98 19.29 -14.44 -7.85
C THR A 98 18.79 -15.80 -8.27
N ALA A 99 17.87 -16.38 -7.50
CA ALA A 99 17.27 -17.69 -7.75
C ALA A 99 15.79 -17.70 -7.37
N ILE A 100 15.06 -18.74 -7.82
CA ILE A 100 13.70 -19.02 -7.39
C ILE A 100 13.58 -20.49 -6.94
N PRO A 101 12.76 -20.75 -5.92
CA PRO A 101 12.02 -19.80 -5.11
C PRO A 101 12.92 -19.03 -4.16
N THR A 102 12.57 -17.76 -3.88
CA THR A 102 13.19 -16.96 -2.81
C THR A 102 12.10 -16.42 -1.90
N GLN A 103 12.29 -16.60 -0.58
CA GLN A 103 11.40 -16.11 0.45
C GLN A 103 12.03 -14.89 1.13
N VAL A 104 11.26 -13.81 1.24
CA VAL A 104 11.64 -12.57 1.93
C VAL A 104 10.67 -12.32 3.06
N PHE A 105 11.18 -12.04 4.25
CA PHE A 105 10.38 -11.77 5.44
C PHE A 105 10.62 -10.35 5.92
N LEU A 106 9.54 -9.56 5.94
CA LEU A 106 9.57 -8.18 6.42
C LEU A 106 8.87 -8.12 7.78
N ASP A 107 9.41 -7.32 8.69
CA ASP A 107 8.79 -7.03 9.98
C ASP A 107 7.65 -6.00 9.85
N GLU A 108 7.06 -5.61 10.98
CA GLU A 108 5.96 -4.62 11.04
C GLU A 108 6.32 -3.25 10.45
N SER A 109 7.62 -2.91 10.41
CA SER A 109 8.11 -1.65 9.82
C SER A 109 8.35 -1.75 8.32
N GLY A 110 8.22 -2.96 7.74
CA GLY A 110 8.53 -3.25 6.36
C GLY A 110 10.01 -3.50 6.09
N LYS A 111 10.84 -3.64 7.15
CA LYS A 111 12.25 -3.95 7.03
C LYS A 111 12.45 -5.46 6.88
N GLU A 112 13.28 -5.86 5.91
CA GLU A 112 13.69 -7.25 5.76
C GLU A 112 14.52 -7.70 6.98
N PHE A 113 14.12 -8.83 7.58
CA PHE A 113 14.83 -9.40 8.71
C PHE A 113 15.32 -10.83 8.46
N PHE A 114 14.77 -11.49 7.43
CA PHE A 114 15.20 -12.83 7.06
C PHE A 114 14.95 -13.07 5.56
N ARG A 115 15.78 -13.91 4.97
CA ARG A 115 15.69 -14.36 3.57
C ARG A 115 16.13 -15.82 3.47
N HIS A 116 15.49 -16.56 2.55
CA HIS A 116 15.87 -17.92 2.21
C HIS A 116 15.77 -18.14 0.70
N GLU A 117 16.67 -18.90 0.11
CA GLU A 117 16.62 -19.32 -1.29
C GLU A 117 16.42 -20.83 -1.37
N GLY A 118 15.58 -21.27 -2.30
CA GLY A 118 15.18 -22.66 -2.46
C GLY A 118 13.92 -23.04 -1.70
N TYR A 119 13.64 -24.34 -1.65
CA TYR A 119 12.50 -24.87 -0.91
C TYR A 119 12.71 -24.70 0.60
N PHE A 120 11.73 -24.11 1.26
CA PHE A 120 11.76 -23.84 2.69
C PHE A 120 10.69 -24.65 3.42
N PRO A 121 11.06 -25.68 4.21
CA PRO A 121 10.11 -26.48 4.95
C PRO A 121 9.27 -25.66 5.93
N GLU A 122 7.98 -26.03 6.11
CA GLU A 122 7.05 -25.35 7.02
C GLU A 122 7.63 -25.16 8.41
N GLU A 123 8.22 -26.22 8.99
CA GLU A 123 8.75 -26.19 10.36
C GLU A 123 9.88 -25.16 10.53
N GLU A 124 10.77 -25.02 9.55
CA GLU A 124 11.84 -24.05 9.58
C GLU A 124 11.32 -22.63 9.38
N LEU A 125 10.33 -22.46 8.49
CA LEU A 125 9.67 -21.19 8.25
C LEU A 125 8.96 -20.70 9.53
N VAL A 126 8.26 -21.58 10.24
CA VAL A 126 7.58 -21.25 11.51
C VAL A 126 8.60 -20.78 12.56
N LYS A 127 9.80 -21.37 12.64
CA LYS A 127 10.85 -20.88 13.55
C LYS A 127 11.24 -19.43 13.25
N VAL A 128 11.28 -19.05 11.97
CA VAL A 128 11.55 -17.66 11.55
C VAL A 128 10.40 -16.73 11.98
N LEU A 129 9.14 -17.15 11.78
CA LEU A 129 7.97 -16.36 12.19
C LEU A 129 7.94 -16.13 13.71
N ASN A 130 8.30 -17.16 14.49
CA ASN A 130 8.33 -17.09 15.95
C ASN A 130 9.32 -16.03 16.47
N GLN A 131 10.40 -15.70 15.72
CA GLN A 131 11.35 -14.63 16.07
C GLN A 131 10.67 -13.26 16.15
N LYS A 132 9.51 -13.11 15.50
CA LYS A 132 8.68 -11.89 15.50
C LYS A 132 7.40 -12.05 16.32
N GLY A 133 7.34 -13.05 17.18
CA GLY A 133 6.22 -13.27 18.09
C GLY A 133 4.94 -13.76 17.39
N VAL A 134 5.04 -14.34 16.19
CA VAL A 134 3.93 -15.06 15.56
C VAL A 134 3.75 -16.38 16.29
N ASN A 135 2.53 -16.70 16.69
CA ASN A 135 2.16 -17.88 17.50
C ASN A 135 0.72 -18.32 17.21
#